data_762a99973bc5f6c9577fcb6278c7875f
#
_entry.id   762a99973bc5f6c9577fcb6278c7875f
#
_cell.length_a   1.000
_cell.length_b   1.000
_cell.length_c   1.000
_cell.angle_alpha   90.00
_cell.angle_beta   90.00
_cell.angle_gamma   90.00
#
_symmetry.space_group_name_H-M   'P 1'
#
loop_
_entity.id
_entity.type
_entity.pdbx_description
1 polymer ?
#
loop_
_entity_poly.entity_id
_entity_poly.type
_entity_poly.pdbx_seq_one_letter_code
_entity_poly.pdbx_strand_id
1 'polypeptide(L)' 'MALTGNQEAHELLLIEEADAWFEYLDAIRGQSAHRYVEVEPGAWSRLAQRLRAIRTRRAKLRPMAEAA' A
#
# COMPACT_ATOMS: atom_id res chain seq x y z
N MET A 1 -14.57 10.43 -21.87
CA MET A 1 -14.98 11.13 -20.68
C MET A 1 -13.87 11.14 -19.63
N ALA A 2 -13.72 12.27 -18.99
CA ALA A 2 -12.66 12.39 -17.99
C ALA A 2 -12.97 11.55 -16.75
N LEU A 3 -11.92 11.06 -16.13
CA LEU A 3 -12.05 10.36 -14.87
C LEU A 3 -12.49 11.34 -13.79
N THR A 4 -13.30 10.86 -12.86
CA THR A 4 -13.65 11.66 -11.69
C THR A 4 -12.46 11.74 -10.76
N GLY A 5 -12.43 12.74 -9.88
CA GLY A 5 -11.39 12.84 -8.89
C GLY A 5 -11.29 11.62 -8.02
N ASN A 6 -12.45 10.99 -7.69
CA ASN A 6 -12.47 9.77 -6.92
C ASN A 6 -11.81 8.61 -7.66
N GLN A 7 -12.07 8.53 -8.96
CA GLN A 7 -11.50 7.47 -9.78
C GLN A 7 -9.98 7.59 -9.83
N GLU A 8 -9.49 8.81 -10.06
CA GLU A 8 -8.06 9.05 -10.08
C GLU A 8 -7.42 8.76 -8.72
N ALA A 9 -8.09 9.15 -7.65
CA ALA A 9 -7.60 8.90 -6.31
C ALA A 9 -7.51 7.40 -6.02
N HIS A 10 -8.51 6.63 -6.45
CA HIS A 10 -8.48 5.18 -6.30
C HIS A 10 -7.32 4.56 -7.07
N GLU A 11 -7.09 5.04 -8.29
CA GLU A 11 -6.00 4.53 -9.10
C GLU A 11 -4.64 4.83 -8.48
N LEU A 12 -4.49 6.03 -7.93
CA LEU A 12 -3.25 6.40 -7.24
C LEU A 12 -3.02 5.53 -6.01
N LEU A 13 -4.09 5.20 -5.28
CA LEU A 13 -3.95 4.33 -4.13
C LEU A 13 -3.54 2.92 -4.52
N LEU A 14 -4.02 2.43 -5.68
CA LEU A 14 -3.58 1.14 -6.19
C LEU A 14 -2.09 1.14 -6.52
N ILE A 15 -1.61 2.24 -7.09
CA ILE A 15 -0.19 2.39 -7.39
C ILE A 15 0.62 2.43 -6.10
N GLU A 16 0.16 3.17 -5.11
CA GLU A 16 0.85 3.24 -3.82
C GLU A 16 0.88 1.88 -3.13
N GLU A 17 -0.21 1.12 -3.25
CA GLU A 17 -0.26 -0.22 -2.68
C GLU A 17 0.76 -1.13 -3.35
N ALA A 18 0.84 -1.09 -4.68
CA ALA A 18 1.82 -1.88 -5.40
C ALA A 18 3.24 -1.48 -5.01
N ASP A 19 3.50 -0.17 -4.88
CA ASP A 19 4.80 0.33 -4.46
C ASP A 19 5.17 -0.19 -3.07
N ALA A 20 4.20 -0.22 -2.17
CA ALA A 20 4.45 -0.71 -0.81
C ALA A 20 4.88 -2.17 -0.82
N TRP A 21 4.21 -2.99 -1.64
CA TRP A 21 4.55 -4.40 -1.78
C TRP A 21 5.91 -4.58 -2.43
N PHE A 22 6.20 -3.82 -3.48
CA PHE A 22 7.52 -3.89 -4.12
C PHE A 22 8.63 -3.52 -3.16
N GLU A 23 8.41 -2.50 -2.35
CA GLU A 23 9.39 -2.09 -1.36
C GLU A 23 9.67 -3.18 -0.35
N TYR A 24 8.60 -3.84 0.12
CA TYR A 24 8.73 -4.96 1.05
C TYR A 24 9.51 -6.11 0.42
N LEU A 25 9.10 -6.51 -0.78
CA LEU A 25 9.75 -7.62 -1.48
C LEU A 25 11.22 -7.31 -1.77
N ASP A 26 11.51 -6.07 -2.11
CA ASP A 26 12.89 -5.64 -2.37
C ASP A 26 13.73 -5.73 -1.11
N ALA A 27 13.14 -5.38 0.03
CA ALA A 27 13.87 -5.39 1.30
C ALA A 27 14.27 -6.80 1.71
N ILE A 28 13.46 -7.80 1.37
CA ILE A 28 13.72 -9.18 1.78
C ILE A 28 14.39 -10.01 0.69
N ARG A 29 14.44 -9.48 -0.53
CA ARG A 29 15.02 -10.21 -1.66
C ARG A 29 16.50 -10.38 -1.49
N GLY A 30 17.00 -11.58 -1.80
CA GLY A 30 18.42 -11.85 -1.81
C GLY A 30 19.07 -11.91 -0.45
N GLN A 31 18.28 -11.88 0.61
CA GLN A 31 18.84 -11.97 1.96
C GLN A 31 19.17 -13.43 2.29
N SER A 32 20.27 -13.64 3.01
CA SER A 32 20.54 -14.95 3.58
C SER A 32 19.47 -15.26 4.62
N ALA A 33 19.35 -16.54 4.99
CA ALA A 33 18.36 -16.93 5.99
C ALA A 33 18.56 -16.16 7.29
N HIS A 34 19.82 -15.95 7.68
CA HIS A 34 20.13 -15.21 8.90
C HIS A 34 19.71 -13.75 8.80
N ARG A 35 20.02 -13.10 7.69
CA ARG A 35 19.65 -11.69 7.48
C ARG A 35 18.16 -11.53 7.31
N TYR A 36 17.49 -12.49 6.70
CA TYR A 36 16.06 -12.43 6.52
C TYR A 36 15.33 -12.28 7.85
N VAL A 37 15.68 -13.09 8.85
CA VAL A 37 15.00 -12.99 10.14
C VAL A 37 15.26 -11.66 10.83
N GLU A 38 16.36 -10.99 10.50
CA GLU A 38 16.65 -9.67 11.06
C GLU A 38 15.92 -8.56 10.33
N VAL A 39 15.78 -8.69 9.01
CA VAL A 39 15.27 -7.61 8.16
C VAL A 39 13.76 -7.67 8.02
N GLU A 40 13.20 -8.86 7.92
CA GLU A 40 11.80 -9.04 7.57
C GLU A 40 10.83 -8.36 8.55
N PRO A 41 11.00 -8.46 9.88
CA PRO A 41 10.02 -7.83 10.77
C PRO A 41 9.90 -6.32 10.56
N GLY A 42 11.02 -5.64 10.33
CA GLY A 42 10.97 -4.21 10.06
C GLY A 42 10.33 -3.89 8.72
N ALA A 43 10.66 -4.69 7.70
CA ALA A 43 10.06 -4.52 6.38
C ALA A 43 8.56 -4.76 6.44
N TRP A 44 8.14 -5.79 7.15
CA TRP A 44 6.72 -6.09 7.30
C TRP A 44 6.00 -4.96 8.05
N SER A 45 6.63 -4.44 9.10
CA SER A 45 6.05 -3.35 9.86
C SER A 45 5.81 -2.11 9.00
N ARG A 46 6.79 -1.77 8.15
CA ARG A 46 6.63 -0.63 7.24
C ARG A 46 5.52 -0.88 6.23
N LEU A 47 5.46 -2.09 5.68
CA LEU A 47 4.40 -2.46 4.76
C LEU A 47 3.03 -2.33 5.44
N ALA A 48 2.90 -2.88 6.64
CA ALA A 48 1.64 -2.83 7.36
C ALA A 48 1.19 -1.40 7.63
N GLN A 49 2.13 -0.52 7.96
CA GLN A 49 1.81 0.89 8.18
C GLN A 49 1.33 1.56 6.90
N ARG A 50 1.99 1.29 5.78
CA ARG A 50 1.60 1.88 4.51
C ARG A 50 0.23 1.36 4.05
N LEU A 51 -0.01 0.06 4.21
CA LEU A 51 -1.30 -0.51 3.83
C LEU A 51 -2.43 0.05 4.70
N ARG A 52 -2.14 0.29 5.97
CA ARG A 52 -3.12 0.87 6.89
C ARG A 52 -3.47 2.29 6.46
N ALA A 53 -2.46 3.08 6.12
CA ALA A 53 -2.69 4.45 5.65
C ALA A 53 -3.47 4.47 4.34
N ILE A 54 -3.15 3.55 3.44
CA ILE A 54 -3.86 3.44 2.16
C ILE A 54 -5.32 3.06 2.41
N ARG A 55 -5.55 2.12 3.30
CA ARG A 55 -6.91 1.69 3.64
C ARG A 55 -7.72 2.83 4.21
N THR A 56 -7.11 3.63 5.08
CA THR A 56 -7.78 4.79 5.66
C THR A 56 -8.16 5.80 4.58
N ARG A 57 -7.25 6.09 3.66
CA ARG A 57 -7.55 7.02 2.58
C ARG A 57 -8.62 6.47 1.64
N ARG A 58 -8.55 5.17 1.37
CA ARG A 58 -9.57 4.53 0.52
C ARG A 58 -10.95 4.61 1.15
N ALA A 59 -11.02 4.44 2.46
CA ALA A 59 -12.29 4.53 3.17
C ALA A 59 -12.90 5.93 3.08
N LYS A 60 -12.07 6.96 3.03
CA LYS A 60 -12.56 8.32 2.89
C LYS A 60 -13.17 8.60 1.52
N LEU A 61 -12.81 7.83 0.52
CA LEU A 61 -13.36 8.00 -0.83
C LEU A 61 -14.69 7.28 -0.99
N ARG A 62 -14.93 6.25 -0.20
CA ARG A 62 -16.12 5.43 -0.33
C ARG A 62 -17.43 6.14 0.02
N PRO A 63 -17.49 6.96 1.08
CA PRO A 63 -18.75 7.58 1.48
C PRO A 63 -19.43 8.39 0.39
N MET A 64 -18.67 8.94 -0.53
CA MET A 64 -19.22 9.71 -1.63
C MET A 64 -20.12 8.86 -2.51
N ALA A 65 -19.64 7.66 -2.87
CA ALA A 65 -20.40 6.76 -3.73
C ALA A 65 -21.59 6.14 -2.98
N GLU A 66 -21.41 5.85 -1.72
CA GLU A 66 -22.43 5.19 -0.94
C GLU A 66 -23.56 6.14 -0.53
N ALA A 67 -23.26 7.40 -0.40
CA ALA A 67 -24.26 8.40 -0.05
C ALA A 67 -25.23 8.64 -1.20
N ALA A 68 -24.84 8.32 -2.40
CA ALA A 68 -25.73 8.41 -3.55
C ALA A 68 -26.65 7.20 -3.62
#